data_d5041dc0cfb293d68e638ce80e3f6e9a
#
_entry.id   d5041dc0cfb293d68e638ce80e3f6e9a
#
_cell.length_a   1.000
_cell.length_b   1.000
_cell.length_c   1.000
_cell.angle_alpha   90.00
_cell.angle_beta   90.00
_cell.angle_gamma   90.00
#
_symmetry.space_group_name_H-M   'P 1'
#
loop_
_entity.id
_entity.type
_entity.pdbx_description
1 polymer ?
#
loop_
_entity_poly.entity_id
_entity_poly.type
_entity_poly.pdbx_seq_one_letter_code
_entity_poly.pdbx_strand_id
1 'polypeptide(L)'
;MIFVNDKFGRNFKTLRVSLLSTCNLGCVYCTMGTEEEAMIERKPQTPADIFLNHIASLHQQLDLQTIRFTGGEPLLYRDLPKVIAGVKTLGIPDIKLTTNAFLLDRHAQELKEAGLQYINVSLDAADEEAFYRMTRRRQLSKTLKGIESALSCGLDVKLNAVIMKNKNDDQILPLVEYAFERGITIRFLEVMPMGHLFGHGQEYLFAQEEILARIATRYNFNKLDRNSSSTANYWQITEGNIFGIIANDTEPFCQDCNRLRLDADGNIYGCLSNSTAIALSGTEAGDELKDKLEQAMAHKQELQFTGSEMSMMHIGG
;
A
#
# COMPACT_ATOMS: atom_id res chain seq x y z
N MET A 1 3.12 23.80 18.08
CA MET A 1 2.74 22.98 16.91
C MET A 1 1.58 23.68 16.21
N ILE A 2 1.75 24.08 14.98
CA ILE A 2 0.66 24.61 14.15
C ILE A 2 0.04 23.40 13.48
N PHE A 3 -1.21 23.06 13.82
CA PHE A 3 -1.92 21.96 13.17
C PHE A 3 -2.21 22.35 11.72
N VAL A 4 -1.68 21.59 10.78
CA VAL A 4 -2.00 21.75 9.37
C VAL A 4 -3.15 20.80 9.04
N ASN A 5 -4.34 21.37 8.86
CA ASN A 5 -5.55 20.65 8.47
C ASN A 5 -5.90 21.02 7.03
N ASP A 6 -6.54 20.12 6.31
CA ASP A 6 -7.13 20.50 5.04
C ASP A 6 -8.48 21.23 5.24
N LYS A 7 -9.10 21.63 4.11
CA LYS A 7 -10.40 22.31 4.11
C LYS A 7 -11.55 21.50 4.71
N PHE A 8 -11.36 20.19 4.96
CA PHE A 8 -12.33 19.29 5.58
C PHE A 8 -12.00 18.99 7.05
N GLY A 9 -11.00 19.64 7.61
CA GLY A 9 -10.56 19.47 9.01
C GLY A 9 -9.81 18.16 9.27
N ARG A 10 -9.32 17.47 8.23
CA ARG A 10 -8.59 16.21 8.38
C ARG A 10 -7.15 16.45 8.83
N ASN A 11 -6.69 15.65 9.80
CA ASN A 11 -5.32 15.61 10.29
C ASN A 11 -4.53 14.51 9.57
N PHE A 12 -3.33 14.80 9.06
CA PHE A 12 -2.52 13.88 8.30
C PHE A 12 -1.41 13.27 9.16
N LYS A 13 -1.66 12.11 9.73
CA LYS A 13 -0.76 11.39 10.63
C LYS A 13 -0.07 10.18 9.98
N THR A 14 -0.40 9.89 8.73
CA THR A 14 0.15 8.76 7.98
C THR A 14 0.86 9.25 6.73
N LEU A 15 2.16 8.91 6.61
CA LEU A 15 2.93 9.15 5.39
C LEU A 15 3.22 7.80 4.70
N ARG A 16 2.88 7.70 3.42
CA ARG A 16 3.36 6.63 2.56
C ARG A 16 4.59 7.10 1.81
N VAL A 17 5.66 6.32 1.84
CA VAL A 17 6.94 6.65 1.21
C VAL A 17 7.23 5.64 0.11
N SER A 18 7.17 6.08 -1.14
CA SER A 18 7.57 5.29 -2.31
C SER A 18 9.09 5.42 -2.49
N LEU A 19 9.83 4.35 -2.17
CA LEU A 19 11.30 4.38 -2.16
C LEU A 19 11.91 4.29 -3.56
N LEU A 20 11.20 3.72 -4.51
CA LEU A 20 11.61 3.52 -5.90
C LEU A 20 10.40 3.15 -6.76
N SER A 21 10.52 3.35 -8.08
CA SER A 21 9.50 2.98 -9.06
C SER A 21 9.73 1.60 -9.69
N THR A 22 10.84 0.92 -9.39
CA THR A 22 11.16 -0.40 -9.96
C THR A 22 10.49 -1.52 -9.20
N CYS A 23 9.96 -2.54 -9.91
CA CYS A 23 9.39 -3.75 -9.33
C CYS A 23 9.93 -5.00 -10.03
N ASN A 24 9.99 -6.11 -9.30
CA ASN A 24 10.36 -7.44 -9.83
C ASN A 24 9.16 -8.26 -10.33
N LEU A 25 7.93 -7.75 -10.18
CA LEU A 25 6.71 -8.30 -10.76
C LEU A 25 6.12 -7.36 -11.80
N GLY A 26 5.32 -7.91 -12.72
CA GLY A 26 4.62 -7.16 -13.76
C GLY A 26 3.10 -7.30 -13.63
N CYS A 27 2.55 -6.96 -12.46
CA CYS A 27 1.12 -7.15 -12.18
C CYS A 27 0.24 -6.44 -13.19
N VAL A 28 -0.78 -7.16 -13.67
CA VAL A 28 -1.66 -6.73 -14.78
C VAL A 28 -2.47 -5.46 -14.51
N TYR A 29 -2.64 -5.08 -13.25
CA TYR A 29 -3.29 -3.83 -12.86
C TYR A 29 -2.30 -2.67 -12.65
N CYS A 30 -1.00 -2.94 -12.64
CA CYS A 30 0.04 -1.97 -12.33
C CYS A 30 0.85 -1.57 -13.57
N THR A 31 1.05 -2.50 -14.51
CA THR A 31 1.86 -2.32 -15.72
C THR A 31 1.16 -2.86 -16.96
N MET A 32 1.43 -2.28 -18.14
CA MET A 32 0.94 -2.81 -19.43
C MET A 32 1.59 -4.14 -19.80
N GLY A 33 2.68 -4.52 -19.13
CA GLY A 33 3.35 -5.81 -19.29
C GLY A 33 4.24 -5.93 -20.48
N THR A 34 4.67 -4.84 -21.05
CA THR A 34 5.81 -4.85 -21.93
C THR A 34 7.08 -5.05 -21.09
N GLU A 35 8.00 -5.89 -21.54
CA GLU A 35 9.32 -6.04 -20.88
C GLU A 35 10.05 -4.69 -20.81
N GLU A 36 9.72 -3.76 -21.69
CA GLU A 36 10.21 -2.39 -21.72
C GLU A 36 9.80 -1.55 -20.51
N GLU A 37 8.58 -1.74 -19.95
CA GLU A 37 8.18 -1.06 -18.70
C GLU A 37 8.86 -1.66 -17.45
N ALA A 38 9.21 -2.93 -17.48
CA ALA A 38 10.05 -3.55 -16.44
C ALA A 38 11.50 -3.03 -16.47
N MET A 39 11.88 -2.42 -17.59
CA MET A 39 13.14 -1.70 -17.81
C MET A 39 12.99 -0.17 -17.66
N ILE A 40 11.99 0.31 -16.94
CA ILE A 40 11.99 1.72 -16.52
C ILE A 40 13.40 2.01 -15.98
N GLU A 41 14.06 2.97 -16.60
CA GLU A 41 15.44 3.37 -16.33
C GLU A 41 15.81 3.12 -14.88
N ARG A 42 16.85 2.32 -14.66
CA ARG A 42 17.43 2.13 -13.33
C ARG A 42 18.06 3.45 -12.91
N LYS A 43 17.21 4.41 -12.55
CA LYS A 43 17.68 5.64 -11.89
C LYS A 43 18.49 5.22 -10.66
N PRO A 44 19.57 5.94 -10.36
CA PRO A 44 20.26 5.77 -9.09
C PRO A 44 19.24 5.87 -7.95
N GLN A 45 19.32 4.95 -6.98
CA GLN A 45 18.42 5.01 -5.83
C GLN A 45 18.72 6.26 -5.00
N THR A 46 17.68 6.95 -4.60
CA THR A 46 17.79 8.10 -3.69
C THR A 46 18.43 7.64 -2.38
N PRO A 47 19.48 8.32 -1.88
CA PRO A 47 20.14 7.97 -0.64
C PRO A 47 19.20 7.97 0.56
N ALA A 48 19.43 7.06 1.52
CA ALA A 48 18.61 6.94 2.73
C ALA A 48 18.51 8.26 3.52
N ASP A 49 19.57 9.02 3.58
CA ASP A 49 19.63 10.27 4.33
C ASP A 49 18.70 11.34 3.74
N ILE A 50 18.51 11.35 2.43
CA ILE A 50 17.56 12.25 1.75
C ILE A 50 16.13 11.91 2.20
N PHE A 51 15.73 10.62 2.18
CA PHE A 51 14.42 10.21 2.70
C PHE A 51 14.24 10.58 4.17
N LEU A 52 15.26 10.36 4.99
CA LEU A 52 15.21 10.68 6.42
C LEU A 52 15.05 12.16 6.68
N ASN A 53 15.70 13.02 5.89
CA ASN A 53 15.53 14.47 5.99
C ASN A 53 14.10 14.90 5.64
N HIS A 54 13.53 14.41 4.54
CA HIS A 54 12.12 14.67 4.20
C HIS A 54 11.17 14.18 5.29
N ILE A 55 11.35 12.94 5.79
CA ILE A 55 10.49 12.37 6.82
C ILE A 55 10.61 13.17 8.13
N ALA A 56 11.81 13.58 8.53
CA ALA A 56 12.04 14.37 9.74
C ALA A 56 11.36 15.74 9.65
N SER A 57 11.52 16.45 8.54
CA SER A 57 10.87 17.72 8.30
C SER A 57 9.33 17.61 8.35
N LEU A 58 8.78 16.61 7.65
CA LEU A 58 7.34 16.32 7.67
C LEU A 58 6.84 15.89 9.06
N HIS A 59 7.62 15.08 9.79
CA HIS A 59 7.25 14.64 11.15
C HIS A 59 7.21 15.81 12.13
N GLN A 60 8.18 16.71 12.06
CA GLN A 60 8.20 17.92 12.90
C GLN A 60 6.94 18.77 12.71
N GLN A 61 6.41 18.86 11.48
CA GLN A 61 5.25 19.68 11.16
C GLN A 61 3.93 18.96 11.42
N LEU A 62 3.85 17.66 11.12
CA LEU A 62 2.61 16.88 11.11
C LEU A 62 2.43 15.97 12.33
N ASP A 63 3.47 15.74 13.13
CA ASP A 63 3.48 14.76 14.22
C ASP A 63 3.03 13.38 13.72
N LEU A 64 3.75 12.85 12.71
CA LEU A 64 3.42 11.60 12.04
C LEU A 64 3.38 10.43 13.03
N GLN A 65 2.32 9.62 12.93
CA GLN A 65 2.14 8.44 13.77
C GLN A 65 2.43 7.14 13.00
N THR A 66 2.35 7.18 11.68
CA THR A 66 2.59 6.00 10.86
C THR A 66 3.42 6.36 9.63
N ILE A 67 4.51 5.62 9.40
CA ILE A 67 5.19 5.55 8.11
C ILE A 67 4.88 4.20 7.46
N ARG A 68 4.51 4.24 6.18
CA ARG A 68 4.37 3.04 5.37
C ARG A 68 5.30 3.11 4.17
N PHE A 69 6.32 2.27 4.16
CA PHE A 69 7.20 2.11 3.01
C PHE A 69 6.53 1.28 1.92
N THR A 70 6.70 1.72 0.69
CA THR A 70 6.16 1.13 -0.53
C THR A 70 7.06 1.54 -1.70
N GLY A 71 6.55 1.50 -2.93
CA GLY A 71 7.24 1.87 -4.15
C GLY A 71 6.73 0.99 -5.28
N GLY A 72 7.58 0.64 -6.21
CA GLY A 72 7.42 -0.56 -7.00
C GLY A 72 7.52 -1.77 -6.07
N GLU A 73 8.74 -2.24 -5.78
CA GLU A 73 8.97 -3.24 -4.72
C GLU A 73 10.03 -2.73 -3.73
N PRO A 74 9.66 -2.36 -2.51
CA PRO A 74 10.57 -1.73 -1.55
C PRO A 74 11.74 -2.63 -1.13
N LEU A 75 11.64 -3.96 -1.22
CA LEU A 75 12.74 -4.88 -0.95
C LEU A 75 13.87 -4.82 -2.00
N LEU A 76 13.68 -4.12 -3.11
CA LEU A 76 14.74 -3.79 -4.07
C LEU A 76 15.54 -2.54 -3.67
N TYR A 77 15.06 -1.78 -2.69
CA TYR A 77 15.78 -0.62 -2.17
C TYR A 77 16.84 -1.08 -1.16
N ARG A 78 18.12 -0.88 -1.51
CA ARG A 78 19.26 -1.42 -0.75
C ARG A 78 19.30 -0.96 0.71
N ASP A 79 19.00 0.31 0.93
CA ASP A 79 19.14 0.94 2.25
C ASP A 79 17.83 0.91 3.06
N LEU A 80 16.87 0.02 2.71
CA LEU A 80 15.60 -0.09 3.43
C LEU A 80 15.78 -0.28 4.95
N PRO A 81 16.68 -1.18 5.45
CA PRO A 81 16.90 -1.33 6.89
C PRO A 81 17.41 -0.02 7.53
N LYS A 82 18.29 0.72 6.86
CA LYS A 82 18.81 2.01 7.33
C LYS A 82 17.70 3.05 7.47
N VAL A 83 16.81 3.15 6.49
CA VAL A 83 15.68 4.10 6.56
C VAL A 83 14.70 3.72 7.67
N ILE A 84 14.38 2.43 7.83
CA ILE A 84 13.52 1.94 8.92
C ILE A 84 14.12 2.30 10.29
N ALA A 85 15.40 2.02 10.50
CA ALA A 85 16.10 2.35 11.75
C ALA A 85 16.13 3.86 12.02
N GLY A 86 16.33 4.67 10.99
CA GLY A 86 16.27 6.13 11.09
C GLY A 86 14.88 6.63 11.49
N VAL A 87 13.82 6.10 10.89
CA VAL A 87 12.43 6.44 11.26
C VAL A 87 12.12 6.04 12.71
N LYS A 88 12.60 4.90 13.18
CA LYS A 88 12.49 4.48 14.58
C LYS A 88 13.18 5.48 15.51
N THR A 89 14.36 5.97 15.13
CA THR A 89 15.12 6.99 15.89
C THR A 89 14.40 8.34 15.96
N LEU A 90 13.61 8.70 14.92
CA LEU A 90 12.76 9.89 14.94
C LEU A 90 11.58 9.77 15.92
N GLY A 91 11.32 8.59 16.49
CA GLY A 91 10.24 8.37 17.45
C GLY A 91 8.86 8.14 16.83
N ILE A 92 8.77 7.87 15.53
CA ILE A 92 7.49 7.55 14.88
C ILE A 92 7.07 6.13 15.28
N PRO A 93 5.88 5.96 15.90
CA PRO A 93 5.54 4.71 16.58
C PRO A 93 5.27 3.53 15.63
N ASP A 94 4.58 3.77 14.51
CA ASP A 94 4.13 2.72 13.60
C ASP A 94 4.96 2.68 12.32
N ILE A 95 5.79 1.65 12.15
CA ILE A 95 6.58 1.44 10.93
C ILE A 95 6.05 0.23 10.18
N LYS A 96 5.58 0.47 8.96
CA LYS A 96 4.84 -0.49 8.12
C LYS A 96 5.48 -0.63 6.75
N LEU A 97 5.37 -1.82 6.16
CA LEU A 97 5.85 -2.13 4.82
C LEU A 97 4.70 -2.68 3.96
N THR A 98 4.65 -2.33 2.67
CA THR A 98 3.85 -3.04 1.67
C THR A 98 4.80 -3.64 0.65
N THR A 99 4.73 -4.94 0.43
CA THR A 99 5.67 -5.70 -0.41
C THR A 99 4.96 -6.88 -1.09
N ASN A 100 5.48 -7.34 -2.22
CA ASN A 100 5.08 -8.61 -2.83
C ASN A 100 5.72 -9.84 -2.17
N ALA A 101 6.54 -9.64 -1.14
CA ALA A 101 7.24 -10.65 -0.35
C ALA A 101 8.19 -11.60 -1.10
N PHE A 102 8.41 -11.41 -2.41
CA PHE A 102 9.23 -12.30 -3.24
C PHE A 102 10.70 -12.41 -2.77
N LEU A 103 11.20 -11.40 -2.07
CA LEU A 103 12.55 -11.36 -1.49
C LEU A 103 12.55 -11.40 0.05
N LEU A 104 11.37 -11.45 0.66
CA LEU A 104 11.22 -11.24 2.11
C LEU A 104 11.87 -12.33 2.95
N ASP A 105 11.97 -13.56 2.43
CA ASP A 105 12.64 -14.68 3.10
C ASP A 105 14.10 -14.39 3.50
N ARG A 106 14.74 -13.46 2.80
CA ARG A 106 16.14 -13.06 3.05
C ARG A 106 16.28 -11.82 3.94
N HIS A 107 15.21 -11.05 4.06
CA HIS A 107 15.25 -9.73 4.69
C HIS A 107 14.40 -9.61 5.96
N ALA A 108 13.49 -10.57 6.23
CA ALA A 108 12.51 -10.46 7.30
C ALA A 108 13.14 -10.18 8.67
N GLN A 109 14.19 -10.93 9.03
CA GLN A 109 14.87 -10.78 10.31
C GLN A 109 15.57 -9.41 10.43
N GLU A 110 16.33 -9.01 9.42
CA GLU A 110 17.04 -7.72 9.40
C GLU A 110 16.06 -6.54 9.51
N LEU A 111 14.93 -6.59 8.78
CA LEU A 111 13.90 -5.56 8.85
C LEU A 111 13.23 -5.49 10.22
N LYS A 112 12.97 -6.64 10.85
CA LYS A 112 12.46 -6.72 12.22
C LYS A 112 13.40 -6.06 13.21
N GLU A 113 14.70 -6.37 13.14
CA GLU A 113 15.74 -5.80 13.99
C GLU A 113 15.88 -4.29 13.77
N ALA A 114 15.76 -3.81 12.52
CA ALA A 114 15.72 -2.39 12.19
C ALA A 114 14.52 -1.65 12.81
N GLY A 115 13.44 -2.36 13.17
CA GLY A 115 12.27 -1.77 13.82
C GLY A 115 10.96 -1.90 13.06
N LEU A 116 10.94 -2.66 11.96
CA LEU A 116 9.69 -2.96 11.27
C LEU A 116 8.75 -3.78 12.16
N GLN A 117 7.46 -3.44 12.16
CA GLN A 117 6.45 -4.10 12.99
C GLN A 117 5.37 -4.77 12.15
N TYR A 118 4.90 -4.12 11.09
CA TYR A 118 3.72 -4.51 10.33
C TYR A 118 4.05 -4.66 8.84
N ILE A 119 3.63 -5.75 8.24
CA ILE A 119 3.78 -6.00 6.79
C ILE A 119 2.42 -6.24 6.15
N ASN A 120 2.14 -5.51 5.07
CA ASN A 120 1.10 -5.88 4.13
C ASN A 120 1.75 -6.62 2.97
N VAL A 121 1.41 -7.88 2.78
CA VAL A 121 1.88 -8.66 1.63
C VAL A 121 0.83 -8.63 0.53
N SER A 122 1.23 -8.21 -0.67
CA SER A 122 0.40 -8.31 -1.87
C SER A 122 0.44 -9.73 -2.42
N LEU A 123 -0.69 -10.44 -2.35
CA LEU A 123 -0.85 -11.81 -2.83
C LEU A 123 -2.20 -11.95 -3.53
N ASP A 124 -2.21 -11.94 -4.86
CA ASP A 124 -3.42 -11.90 -5.68
C ASP A 124 -3.94 -13.29 -6.09
N ALA A 125 -3.22 -14.36 -5.74
CA ALA A 125 -3.58 -15.74 -6.03
C ALA A 125 -2.90 -16.73 -5.09
N ALA A 126 -3.56 -17.87 -4.84
CA ALA A 126 -3.08 -18.97 -4.00
C ALA A 126 -2.53 -20.16 -4.82
N ASP A 127 -2.65 -20.15 -6.14
CA ASP A 127 -2.06 -21.13 -7.05
C ASP A 127 -1.14 -20.50 -8.10
N GLU A 128 -0.21 -21.30 -8.65
CA GLU A 128 0.85 -20.84 -9.54
C GLU A 128 0.32 -20.27 -10.86
N GLU A 129 -0.73 -20.84 -11.44
CA GLU A 129 -1.26 -20.39 -12.73
C GLU A 129 -2.02 -19.06 -12.58
N ALA A 130 -2.83 -18.91 -11.54
CA ALA A 130 -3.49 -17.66 -11.24
C ALA A 130 -2.46 -16.59 -10.83
N PHE A 131 -1.44 -16.95 -10.06
CA PHE A 131 -0.34 -16.04 -9.73
C PHE A 131 0.37 -15.54 -10.99
N TYR A 132 0.66 -16.43 -11.94
CA TYR A 132 1.26 -16.03 -13.22
C TYR A 132 0.33 -15.14 -14.04
N ARG A 133 -0.97 -15.45 -14.10
CA ARG A 133 -1.96 -14.58 -14.78
C ARG A 133 -1.97 -13.16 -14.25
N MET A 134 -1.81 -13.00 -12.91
CA MET A 134 -1.85 -11.70 -12.26
C MET A 134 -0.51 -10.97 -12.29
N THR A 135 0.60 -11.67 -12.06
CA THR A 135 1.91 -11.04 -11.83
C THR A 135 2.87 -11.13 -13.02
N ARG A 136 2.54 -11.94 -14.03
CA ARG A 136 3.41 -12.30 -15.18
C ARG A 136 4.76 -12.90 -14.75
N ARG A 137 4.81 -13.42 -13.54
CA ARG A 137 5.97 -14.14 -13.00
C ARG A 137 5.51 -15.46 -12.42
N ARG A 138 6.34 -16.50 -12.61
CA ARG A 138 6.20 -17.76 -11.89
C ARG A 138 6.96 -17.70 -10.57
N GLN A 139 6.87 -18.72 -9.74
CA GLN A 139 7.52 -18.85 -8.43
C GLN A 139 6.71 -18.21 -7.29
N LEU A 140 5.39 -18.47 -7.27
CA LEU A 140 4.52 -18.19 -6.12
C LEU A 140 5.17 -18.65 -4.79
N SER A 141 5.85 -19.80 -4.84
CA SER A 141 6.54 -20.39 -3.68
C SER A 141 7.52 -19.43 -2.97
N LYS A 142 8.12 -18.46 -3.68
CA LYS A 142 8.99 -17.44 -3.07
C LYS A 142 8.19 -16.44 -2.23
N THR A 143 7.05 -15.98 -2.74
CA THR A 143 6.15 -15.10 -1.99
C THR A 143 5.63 -15.81 -0.74
N LEU A 144 5.18 -17.06 -0.87
CA LEU A 144 4.69 -17.86 0.26
C LEU A 144 5.80 -18.07 1.31
N LYS A 145 7.02 -18.41 0.88
CA LYS A 145 8.18 -18.53 1.78
C LYS A 145 8.50 -17.21 2.50
N GLY A 146 8.37 -16.08 1.80
CA GLY A 146 8.54 -14.76 2.40
C GLY A 146 7.51 -14.47 3.50
N ILE A 147 6.24 -14.87 3.30
CA ILE A 147 5.19 -14.77 4.31
C ILE A 147 5.53 -15.60 5.55
N GLU A 148 5.91 -16.87 5.37
CA GLU A 148 6.30 -17.76 6.47
C GLU A 148 7.50 -17.22 7.26
N SER A 149 8.49 -16.65 6.56
CA SER A 149 9.65 -16.02 7.20
C SER A 149 9.25 -14.81 8.05
N ALA A 150 8.35 -13.96 7.55
CA ALA A 150 7.84 -12.81 8.29
C ALA A 150 7.08 -13.22 9.56
N LEU A 151 6.22 -14.23 9.46
CA LEU A 151 5.49 -14.78 10.60
C LEU A 151 6.45 -15.38 11.63
N SER A 152 7.43 -16.17 11.18
CA SER A 152 8.45 -16.79 12.06
C SER A 152 9.29 -15.77 12.81
N CYS A 153 9.54 -14.59 12.21
CA CYS A 153 10.22 -13.47 12.87
C CYS A 153 9.29 -12.69 13.82
N GLY A 154 8.01 -13.02 13.93
CA GLY A 154 7.03 -12.31 14.76
C GLY A 154 6.66 -10.93 14.22
N LEU A 155 6.66 -10.74 12.91
CA LEU A 155 6.08 -9.57 12.25
C LEU A 155 4.56 -9.74 12.15
N ASP A 156 3.82 -8.64 12.34
CA ASP A 156 2.36 -8.63 12.10
C ASP A 156 2.10 -8.58 10.59
N VAL A 157 1.57 -9.66 10.05
CA VAL A 157 1.33 -9.82 8.60
C VAL A 157 -0.15 -9.70 8.29
N LYS A 158 -0.46 -8.90 7.26
CA LYS A 158 -1.78 -8.88 6.60
C LYS A 158 -1.61 -9.12 5.11
N LEU A 159 -2.54 -9.85 4.51
CA LEU A 159 -2.56 -10.04 3.06
C LEU A 159 -3.45 -8.97 2.41
N ASN A 160 -3.05 -8.53 1.24
CA ASN A 160 -3.84 -7.72 0.33
C ASN A 160 -3.95 -8.45 -1.00
N ALA A 161 -5.14 -8.57 -1.54
CA ALA A 161 -5.39 -9.13 -2.86
C ALA A 161 -6.25 -8.17 -3.68
N VAL A 162 -5.74 -7.70 -4.80
CA VAL A 162 -6.53 -6.96 -5.79
C VAL A 162 -7.36 -7.98 -6.55
N ILE A 163 -8.68 -7.84 -6.54
CA ILE A 163 -9.59 -8.72 -7.29
C ILE A 163 -10.02 -8.04 -8.56
N MET A 164 -9.78 -8.71 -9.68
CA MET A 164 -10.17 -8.28 -11.01
C MET A 164 -11.12 -9.30 -11.64
N LYS A 165 -12.24 -8.81 -12.15
CA LYS A 165 -13.27 -9.61 -12.82
C LYS A 165 -12.67 -10.40 -13.99
N ASN A 166 -12.98 -11.70 -14.05
CA ASN A 166 -12.49 -12.64 -15.07
C ASN A 166 -10.95 -12.81 -15.10
N LYS A 167 -10.23 -12.40 -14.05
CA LYS A 167 -8.79 -12.58 -13.92
C LYS A 167 -8.41 -13.48 -12.75
N ASN A 168 -8.86 -13.13 -11.53
CA ASN A 168 -8.56 -13.85 -10.30
C ASN A 168 -9.72 -13.85 -9.29
N ASP A 169 -10.94 -13.57 -9.73
CA ASP A 169 -12.15 -13.64 -8.89
C ASP A 169 -12.43 -15.08 -8.41
N ASP A 170 -11.88 -16.09 -9.08
CA ASP A 170 -11.83 -17.51 -8.66
C ASP A 170 -10.90 -17.72 -7.44
N GLN A 171 -9.99 -16.80 -7.15
CA GLN A 171 -8.99 -16.92 -6.07
C GLN A 171 -9.48 -16.43 -4.70
N ILE A 172 -10.67 -15.85 -4.59
CA ILE A 172 -11.18 -15.31 -3.32
C ILE A 172 -11.22 -16.37 -2.23
N LEU A 173 -11.85 -17.52 -2.47
CA LEU A 173 -11.93 -18.59 -1.46
C LEU A 173 -10.58 -19.24 -1.18
N PRO A 174 -9.74 -19.61 -2.17
CA PRO A 174 -8.41 -20.12 -1.91
C PRO A 174 -7.53 -19.18 -1.07
N LEU A 175 -7.62 -17.88 -1.30
CA LEU A 175 -6.88 -16.89 -0.53
C LEU A 175 -7.42 -16.71 0.90
N VAL A 176 -8.74 -16.79 1.09
CA VAL A 176 -9.36 -16.81 2.43
C VAL A 176 -8.87 -18.03 3.21
N GLU A 177 -8.89 -19.22 2.62
CA GLU A 177 -8.43 -20.45 3.24
C GLU A 177 -6.95 -20.37 3.63
N TYR A 178 -6.11 -19.94 2.69
CA TYR A 178 -4.67 -19.74 2.94
C TYR A 178 -4.42 -18.81 4.14
N ALA A 179 -5.15 -17.69 4.21
CA ALA A 179 -5.00 -16.72 5.28
C ALA A 179 -5.48 -17.25 6.63
N PHE A 180 -6.63 -17.90 6.66
CA PHE A 180 -7.26 -18.40 7.89
C PHE A 180 -6.47 -19.55 8.51
N GLU A 181 -5.92 -20.46 7.70
CA GLU A 181 -5.02 -21.52 8.18
C GLU A 181 -3.81 -20.99 8.96
N ARG A 182 -3.40 -19.73 8.68
CA ARG A 182 -2.24 -19.07 9.29
C ARG A 182 -2.62 -18.02 10.34
N GLY A 183 -3.90 -17.84 10.61
CA GLY A 183 -4.38 -16.77 11.50
C GLY A 183 -4.10 -15.35 10.98
N ILE A 184 -3.97 -15.18 9.66
CA ILE A 184 -3.66 -13.89 9.03
C ILE A 184 -4.95 -13.23 8.55
N THR A 185 -5.08 -11.93 8.77
CA THR A 185 -6.16 -11.15 8.16
C THR A 185 -5.89 -10.92 6.67
N ILE A 186 -6.81 -11.31 5.79
CA ILE A 186 -6.78 -10.96 4.38
C ILE A 186 -7.70 -9.77 4.09
N ARG A 187 -7.28 -8.91 3.15
CA ARG A 187 -8.10 -7.81 2.64
C ARG A 187 -8.16 -7.89 1.13
N PHE A 188 -9.36 -7.90 0.60
CA PHE A 188 -9.63 -7.81 -0.83
C PHE A 188 -9.76 -6.34 -1.23
N LEU A 189 -9.19 -5.99 -2.37
CA LEU A 189 -9.22 -4.64 -2.91
C LEU A 189 -9.99 -4.63 -4.23
N GLU A 190 -10.93 -3.74 -4.36
CA GLU A 190 -11.43 -3.37 -5.68
C GLU A 190 -10.30 -2.78 -6.51
N VAL A 191 -10.26 -3.14 -7.80
CA VAL A 191 -9.25 -2.60 -8.72
C VAL A 191 -9.38 -1.08 -8.81
N MET A 192 -8.25 -0.40 -8.78
CA MET A 192 -8.22 1.06 -8.91
C MET A 192 -7.87 1.46 -10.34
N PRO A 193 -8.63 2.38 -10.97
CA PRO A 193 -8.33 2.88 -12.31
C PRO A 193 -7.10 3.80 -12.30
N MET A 194 -5.90 3.19 -12.25
CA MET A 194 -4.61 3.87 -12.21
C MET A 194 -3.76 3.51 -13.44
N GLY A 195 -2.94 4.47 -13.90
CA GLY A 195 -2.06 4.25 -15.04
C GLY A 195 -2.84 3.80 -16.27
N HIS A 196 -2.47 2.67 -16.86
CA HIS A 196 -3.13 2.13 -18.06
C HIS A 196 -4.60 1.69 -17.86
N LEU A 197 -5.05 1.51 -16.62
CA LEU A 197 -6.46 1.23 -16.31
C LEU A 197 -7.28 2.51 -16.13
N PHE A 198 -6.67 3.70 -16.20
CA PHE A 198 -7.40 4.95 -16.10
C PHE A 198 -8.43 5.07 -17.24
N GLY A 199 -9.69 5.28 -16.89
CA GLY A 199 -10.81 5.28 -17.84
C GLY A 199 -11.37 3.88 -18.17
N HIS A 200 -10.70 2.79 -17.81
CA HIS A 200 -11.10 1.40 -18.11
C HIS A 200 -11.32 0.52 -16.88
N GLY A 201 -11.17 1.07 -15.67
CA GLY A 201 -11.24 0.29 -14.44
C GLY A 201 -12.56 -0.46 -14.23
N GLN A 202 -13.66 0.06 -14.72
CA GLN A 202 -15.00 -0.55 -14.59
C GLN A 202 -15.12 -1.91 -15.31
N GLU A 203 -14.35 -2.16 -16.35
CA GLU A 203 -14.34 -3.44 -17.08
C GLU A 203 -13.84 -4.60 -16.20
N TYR A 204 -12.97 -4.27 -15.23
CA TYR A 204 -12.32 -5.23 -14.34
C TYR A 204 -12.83 -5.15 -12.90
N LEU A 205 -13.78 -4.27 -12.62
CA LEU A 205 -14.33 -4.13 -11.28
C LEU A 205 -15.03 -5.41 -10.85
N PHE A 206 -14.60 -5.96 -9.73
CA PHE A 206 -15.29 -6.98 -8.96
C PHE A 206 -15.67 -6.35 -7.63
N ALA A 207 -16.94 -5.97 -7.52
CA ALA A 207 -17.44 -5.10 -6.46
C ALA A 207 -17.46 -5.80 -5.09
N GLN A 208 -17.48 -5.00 -4.01
CA GLN A 208 -17.59 -5.51 -2.64
C GLN A 208 -18.71 -6.53 -2.46
N GLU A 209 -19.89 -6.28 -3.05
CA GLU A 209 -21.02 -7.21 -2.94
C GLU A 209 -20.74 -8.56 -3.60
N GLU A 210 -20.03 -8.56 -4.75
CA GLU A 210 -19.64 -9.78 -5.46
C GLU A 210 -18.60 -10.58 -4.64
N ILE A 211 -17.64 -9.87 -3.98
CA ILE A 211 -16.66 -10.49 -3.07
C ILE A 211 -17.38 -11.13 -1.87
N LEU A 212 -18.30 -10.39 -1.23
CA LEU A 212 -19.09 -10.89 -0.11
C LEU A 212 -19.96 -12.10 -0.51
N ALA A 213 -20.61 -12.03 -1.65
CA ALA A 213 -21.42 -13.15 -2.19
C ALA A 213 -20.55 -14.40 -2.40
N ARG A 214 -19.33 -14.25 -2.91
CA ARG A 214 -18.39 -15.36 -3.09
C ARG A 214 -17.99 -15.99 -1.75
N ILE A 215 -17.65 -15.18 -0.75
CA ILE A 215 -17.28 -15.67 0.59
C ILE A 215 -18.47 -16.32 1.28
N ALA A 216 -19.68 -15.77 1.12
CA ALA A 216 -20.93 -16.30 1.71
C ALA A 216 -21.31 -17.70 1.20
N THR A 217 -20.77 -18.17 0.07
CA THR A 217 -20.97 -19.54 -0.38
C THR A 217 -20.37 -20.58 0.56
N ARG A 218 -19.43 -20.18 1.44
CA ARG A 218 -18.71 -21.11 2.33
C ARG A 218 -18.72 -20.69 3.81
N TYR A 219 -18.81 -19.39 4.11
CA TYR A 219 -18.67 -18.86 5.45
C TYR A 219 -19.84 -17.96 5.83
N ASN A 220 -20.32 -18.08 7.07
CA ASN A 220 -21.22 -17.11 7.68
C ASN A 220 -20.37 -16.03 8.39
N PHE A 221 -20.72 -14.77 8.22
CA PHE A 221 -19.95 -13.65 8.77
C PHE A 221 -20.85 -12.47 9.14
N ASN A 222 -20.35 -11.62 10.03
CA ASN A 222 -20.98 -10.36 10.42
C ASN A 222 -20.03 -9.19 10.17
N LYS A 223 -20.56 -8.06 9.70
CA LYS A 223 -19.80 -6.81 9.53
C LYS A 223 -19.37 -6.28 10.91
N LEU A 224 -18.12 -5.88 11.02
CA LEU A 224 -17.58 -5.18 12.20
C LEU A 224 -17.65 -3.67 12.02
N ASP A 225 -17.63 -2.93 13.13
CA ASP A 225 -17.56 -1.48 13.11
C ASP A 225 -16.25 -1.01 12.47
N ARG A 226 -16.34 0.00 11.61
CA ARG A 226 -15.19 0.58 10.94
C ARG A 226 -14.52 1.63 11.84
N ASN A 227 -13.22 1.46 12.08
CA ASN A 227 -12.42 2.49 12.74
C ASN A 227 -12.21 3.71 11.83
N SER A 228 -12.19 4.91 12.40
CA SER A 228 -11.86 6.14 11.68
C SER A 228 -10.51 6.00 10.96
N SER A 229 -10.42 6.58 9.77
CA SER A 229 -9.26 6.52 8.87
C SER A 229 -8.86 5.13 8.37
N SER A 230 -9.61 4.07 8.72
CA SER A 230 -9.42 2.74 8.14
C SER A 230 -9.72 2.75 6.64
N THR A 231 -8.91 2.04 5.84
CA THR A 231 -9.19 1.87 4.41
C THR A 231 -10.16 0.72 4.15
N ALA A 232 -10.23 -0.25 5.05
CA ALA A 232 -11.04 -1.46 4.89
C ALA A 232 -12.23 -1.45 5.84
N ASN A 233 -13.34 -1.97 5.35
CA ASN A 233 -14.39 -2.55 6.17
C ASN A 233 -14.01 -3.99 6.50
N TYR A 234 -14.38 -4.47 7.68
CA TYR A 234 -14.02 -5.80 8.16
C TYR A 234 -15.25 -6.62 8.50
N TRP A 235 -15.12 -7.94 8.32
CA TRP A 235 -16.11 -8.94 8.68
C TRP A 235 -15.44 -10.04 9.47
N GLN A 236 -16.15 -10.55 10.47
CA GLN A 236 -15.73 -11.69 11.26
C GLN A 236 -16.58 -12.90 10.91
N ILE A 237 -15.94 -14.03 10.59
CA ILE A 237 -16.62 -15.30 10.41
C ILE A 237 -16.94 -15.93 11.77
N THR A 238 -17.88 -16.88 11.78
CA THR A 238 -18.36 -17.54 13.03
C THR A 238 -17.22 -18.16 13.83
N GLU A 239 -16.21 -18.69 13.16
CA GLU A 239 -15.03 -19.33 13.76
C GLU A 239 -13.98 -18.33 14.29
N GLY A 240 -14.23 -17.02 14.15
CA GLY A 240 -13.41 -15.95 14.74
C GLY A 240 -12.37 -15.31 13.82
N ASN A 241 -12.05 -15.88 12.65
CA ASN A 241 -11.16 -15.25 11.68
C ASN A 241 -11.79 -14.00 11.07
N ILE A 242 -10.93 -13.08 10.59
CA ILE A 242 -11.35 -11.79 10.07
C ILE A 242 -10.85 -11.63 8.63
N PHE A 243 -11.71 -11.13 7.76
CA PHE A 243 -11.33 -10.61 6.46
C PHE A 243 -11.79 -9.15 6.30
N GLY A 244 -11.21 -8.44 5.35
CA GLY A 244 -11.58 -7.06 5.05
C GLY A 244 -11.80 -6.83 3.56
N ILE A 245 -12.48 -5.74 3.22
CA ILE A 245 -12.62 -5.26 1.85
C ILE A 245 -12.28 -3.77 1.81
N ILE A 246 -11.44 -3.39 0.84
CA ILE A 246 -11.08 -2.01 0.54
C ILE A 246 -11.86 -1.63 -0.72
N ALA A 247 -13.07 -1.14 -0.51
CA ALA A 247 -14.02 -0.79 -1.56
C ALA A 247 -13.80 0.66 -2.00
N ASN A 248 -12.84 0.86 -2.91
CA ASN A 248 -12.49 2.21 -3.37
C ASN A 248 -13.58 2.86 -4.20
N ASP A 249 -14.35 2.05 -4.93
CA ASP A 249 -15.39 2.48 -5.85
C ASP A 249 -16.77 2.40 -5.22
N THR A 250 -17.10 1.25 -4.60
CA THR A 250 -18.47 0.98 -4.11
C THR A 250 -18.76 1.50 -2.70
N GLU A 251 -17.76 1.59 -1.82
CA GLU A 251 -17.89 2.18 -0.47
C GLU A 251 -16.64 3.01 -0.13
N PRO A 252 -16.45 4.19 -0.75
CA PRO A 252 -15.21 4.96 -0.64
C PRO A 252 -14.99 5.52 0.77
N PHE A 253 -13.70 5.59 1.17
CA PHE A 253 -13.23 6.01 2.49
C PHE A 253 -12.46 7.35 2.44
N CYS A 254 -12.74 8.20 1.44
CA CYS A 254 -12.00 9.44 1.24
C CYS A 254 -12.29 10.50 2.30
N GLN A 255 -13.49 10.51 2.88
CA GLN A 255 -13.95 11.53 3.83
C GLN A 255 -13.06 11.65 5.07
N ASP A 256 -12.56 10.54 5.60
CA ASP A 256 -11.69 10.49 6.78
C ASP A 256 -10.23 10.08 6.47
N CYS A 257 -9.82 10.20 5.22
CA CYS A 257 -8.48 9.84 4.78
C CYS A 257 -7.42 10.77 5.40
N ASN A 258 -6.49 10.20 6.17
CA ASN A 258 -5.41 10.90 6.89
C ASN A 258 -4.01 10.71 6.27
N ARG A 259 -3.93 10.35 4.98
CA ARG A 259 -2.69 9.92 4.32
C ARG A 259 -2.14 10.98 3.39
N LEU A 260 -0.83 11.20 3.44
CA LEU A 260 -0.01 11.87 2.43
C LEU A 260 0.96 10.87 1.80
N ARG A 261 1.58 11.25 0.69
CA ARG A 261 2.53 10.41 -0.03
C ARG A 261 3.78 11.19 -0.40
N LEU A 262 4.94 10.55 -0.25
CA LEU A 262 6.25 11.04 -0.66
C LEU A 262 6.81 10.04 -1.68
N ASP A 263 7.24 10.53 -2.84
CA ASP A 263 7.89 9.69 -3.85
C ASP A 263 9.42 9.66 -3.71
N ALA A 264 10.07 8.89 -4.58
CA ALA A 264 11.52 8.74 -4.60
C ALA A 264 12.27 10.00 -5.04
N ASP A 265 11.61 10.91 -5.72
CA ASP A 265 12.19 12.16 -6.21
C ASP A 265 11.98 13.33 -5.21
N GLY A 266 11.40 13.06 -4.03
CA GLY A 266 11.15 14.05 -2.97
C GLY A 266 9.88 14.87 -3.17
N ASN A 267 8.94 14.43 -3.99
CA ASN A 267 7.67 15.11 -4.17
C ASN A 267 6.62 14.61 -3.18
N ILE A 268 5.84 15.54 -2.63
CA ILE A 268 4.68 15.22 -1.80
C ILE A 268 3.38 15.34 -2.59
N TYR A 269 2.47 14.37 -2.34
CA TYR A 269 1.14 14.31 -2.96
C TYR A 269 0.06 14.21 -1.87
N GLY A 270 -1.01 14.94 -2.08
CA GLY A 270 -2.18 14.87 -1.19
C GLY A 270 -3.02 13.62 -1.39
N CYS A 271 -3.15 13.15 -2.62
CA CYS A 271 -4.04 12.05 -2.98
C CYS A 271 -3.44 11.13 -4.04
N LEU A 272 -3.85 9.86 -4.03
CA LEU A 272 -3.52 8.89 -5.08
C LEU A 272 -4.19 9.24 -6.42
N SER A 273 -5.37 9.90 -6.37
CA SER A 273 -6.10 10.36 -7.58
C SER A 273 -5.54 11.64 -8.19
N ASN A 274 -4.42 12.13 -7.72
CA ASN A 274 -3.88 13.39 -8.21
C ASN A 274 -2.41 13.24 -8.59
N SER A 275 -2.06 13.69 -9.79
CA SER A 275 -0.71 13.66 -10.34
C SER A 275 0.09 14.94 -10.04
N THR A 276 -0.52 15.95 -9.36
CA THR A 276 0.19 17.19 -9.02
C THR A 276 1.21 16.93 -7.93
N ALA A 277 2.48 16.99 -8.32
CA ALA A 277 3.62 16.82 -7.45
C ALA A 277 4.01 18.18 -6.84
N ILE A 278 4.22 18.24 -5.53
CA ILE A 278 4.79 19.41 -4.85
C ILE A 278 6.19 19.03 -4.37
N ALA A 279 7.20 19.62 -5.01
CA ALA A 279 8.60 19.29 -4.72
C ALA A 279 9.03 19.80 -3.33
N LEU A 280 9.68 18.91 -2.56
CA LEU A 280 10.32 19.22 -1.29
C LEU A 280 11.85 19.19 -1.46
N SER A 281 12.57 20.10 -0.81
CA SER A 281 14.03 20.07 -0.72
C SER A 281 14.53 19.19 0.44
N GLY A 282 13.65 18.87 1.40
CA GLY A 282 13.96 18.16 2.64
C GLY A 282 14.57 19.05 3.73
N THR A 283 14.67 20.35 3.48
CA THR A 283 15.19 21.34 4.43
C THR A 283 14.17 22.41 4.78
N GLU A 284 12.97 22.36 4.17
CA GLU A 284 11.89 23.29 4.48
C GLU A 284 11.47 23.19 5.93
N ALA A 285 11.15 24.33 6.52
CA ALA A 285 10.62 24.43 7.88
C ALA A 285 9.61 25.58 8.00
N GLY A 286 8.82 25.56 9.07
CA GLY A 286 7.88 26.65 9.39
C GLY A 286 6.85 26.89 8.28
N ASP A 287 6.69 28.16 7.90
CA ASP A 287 5.64 28.59 6.96
C ASP A 287 5.87 28.05 5.55
N GLU A 288 7.13 27.92 5.07
CA GLU A 288 7.42 27.36 3.75
C GLU A 288 6.91 25.93 3.60
N LEU A 289 7.21 25.05 4.58
CA LEU A 289 6.73 23.68 4.56
C LEU A 289 5.21 23.62 4.70
N LYS A 290 4.63 24.48 5.52
CA LYS A 290 3.18 24.60 5.68
C LYS A 290 2.48 24.94 4.37
N ASP A 291 2.97 25.93 3.63
CA ASP A 291 2.41 26.34 2.33
C ASP A 291 2.44 25.19 1.31
N LYS A 292 3.55 24.44 1.25
CA LYS A 292 3.68 23.25 0.37
C LYS A 292 2.72 22.14 0.77
N LEU A 293 2.54 21.91 2.06
CA LEU A 293 1.56 20.94 2.57
C LEU A 293 0.12 21.35 2.25
N GLU A 294 -0.23 22.62 2.41
CA GLU A 294 -1.55 23.16 2.06
C GLU A 294 -1.83 22.99 0.55
N GLN A 295 -0.84 23.25 -0.30
CA GLN A 295 -0.93 23.01 -1.75
C GLN A 295 -1.19 21.52 -2.04
N ALA A 296 -0.42 20.59 -1.43
CA ALA A 296 -0.63 19.17 -1.61
C ALA A 296 -2.03 18.73 -1.14
N MET A 297 -2.48 19.23 0.01
CA MET A 297 -3.77 18.90 0.60
C MET A 297 -4.96 19.49 -0.17
N ALA A 298 -4.79 20.61 -0.86
CA ALA A 298 -5.83 21.19 -1.71
C ALA A 298 -6.32 20.22 -2.80
N HIS A 299 -5.47 19.28 -3.20
CA HIS A 299 -5.77 18.25 -4.21
C HIS A 299 -6.39 16.96 -3.66
N LYS A 300 -6.74 16.92 -2.36
CA LYS A 300 -7.37 15.74 -1.77
C LYS A 300 -8.83 15.57 -2.21
N GLN A 301 -9.18 14.32 -2.52
CA GLN A 301 -10.57 13.96 -2.80
C GLN A 301 -11.41 13.99 -1.51
N GLU A 302 -12.63 14.46 -1.64
CA GLU A 302 -13.59 14.53 -0.54
C GLU A 302 -14.41 13.25 -0.42
N LEU A 303 -15.04 12.83 -1.50
CA LEU A 303 -16.06 11.79 -1.49
C LEU A 303 -15.56 10.45 -1.97
N GLN A 304 -14.87 10.41 -3.12
CA GLN A 304 -14.49 9.16 -3.75
C GLN A 304 -13.15 9.25 -4.48
N PHE A 305 -12.58 8.08 -4.76
CA PHE A 305 -11.41 7.93 -5.60
C PHE A 305 -11.80 8.06 -7.07
N THR A 306 -11.09 8.90 -7.83
CA THR A 306 -11.42 9.19 -9.24
C THR A 306 -10.44 8.59 -10.24
N GLY A 307 -9.41 7.86 -9.76
CA GLY A 307 -8.35 7.36 -10.60
C GLY A 307 -7.27 8.39 -10.92
N SER A 308 -6.26 7.97 -11.67
CA SER A 308 -5.15 8.82 -12.14
C SER A 308 -4.45 8.15 -13.33
N GLU A 309 -3.97 8.96 -14.28
CA GLU A 309 -3.08 8.49 -15.34
C GLU A 309 -1.70 8.05 -14.81
N MET A 310 -1.34 8.48 -13.61
CA MET A 310 -0.08 8.09 -12.97
C MET A 310 -0.09 6.62 -12.58
N SER A 311 0.97 5.89 -12.92
CA SER A 311 1.16 4.51 -12.49
C SER A 311 1.36 4.43 -10.98
N MET A 312 0.77 3.40 -10.37
CA MET A 312 0.93 3.10 -8.95
C MET A 312 2.39 2.84 -8.53
N MET A 313 3.24 2.44 -9.45
CA MET A 313 4.68 2.24 -9.20
C MET A 313 5.42 3.52 -8.82
N HIS A 314 4.97 4.68 -9.30
CA HIS A 314 5.62 5.96 -8.98
C HIS A 314 5.26 6.47 -7.58
N ILE A 315 3.97 6.44 -7.27
CA ILE A 315 3.43 7.07 -6.06
C ILE A 315 3.22 6.09 -4.90
N GLY A 316 3.38 4.80 -5.16
CA GLY A 316 3.22 3.72 -4.21
C GLY A 316 1.75 3.43 -3.86
N GLY A 317 1.31 2.22 -4.09
CA GLY A 317 -0.05 1.73 -3.82
C GLY A 317 -0.28 1.25 -2.39
#